data_2e29af6fd323f000ed2aae901da52245
#
_entry.id   2e29af6fd323f000ed2aae901da52245
#
_cell.length_a   1.000
_cell.length_b   1.000
_cell.length_c   1.000
_cell.angle_alpha   90.00
_cell.angle_beta   90.00
_cell.angle_gamma   90.00
#
_symmetry.space_group_name_H-M   'P 1'
#
loop_
_entity.id
_entity.type
_entity.pdbx_description
1 polymer ?
#
loop_
_entity_poly.entity_id
_entity_poly.type
_entity_poly.pdbx_seq_one_letter_code
_entity_poly.pdbx_strand_id
1 'polypeptide(L)'
;NLREPDRVPVALWGTVEGYQHLRRGLGMELNENPMNYRTGSTTWTADVSFELDLAEKLDLDFVRISMSPPGGSPGFREIRKGEFPFELDIDVPDGEYINCDEWGVIRKWTPHENGGYWEMVGYPLLHATSAPLEEGIEILKSFPWPDPCDEGCFHDSPIPGMDMRTYCKYVQEETPFALMGQAGRGGLFEQAKYMVGYAKIFSDFIESPEFLEELLVKLTDLEIEFNKTMIDVCGEYIDWIRMSPEDLASEKTSFLSLKMFQRQLMPHYHRAFTETKDYFLKKNPNGKIQFHSCGAIPTSFMEGLLSGKTPEGSQCVDGFDPVQPKAARHSGPRSKKIMLGDRMFFYGGIDVQETLPWGTEEEVRQEVRQRIWELGKG
;
A
#
# COMPACT_ATOMS: atom_id res chain seq x y z
N ASN A 1 19.53 9.79 7.55
CA ASN A 1 19.98 11.18 7.67
C ASN A 1 19.02 12.06 6.88
N LEU A 2 18.29 12.96 7.59
CA LEU A 2 17.45 13.99 6.95
C LEU A 2 18.36 15.15 6.47
N ARG A 3 19.29 14.82 5.55
CA ARG A 3 20.17 15.82 4.92
C ARG A 3 19.63 16.16 3.55
N GLU A 4 19.85 17.40 3.11
CA GLU A 4 19.54 17.81 1.76
C GLU A 4 20.31 16.92 0.77
N PRO A 5 19.62 16.23 -0.18
CA PRO A 5 20.28 15.40 -1.17
C PRO A 5 20.98 16.28 -2.22
N ASP A 6 21.88 15.68 -2.98
CA ASP A 6 22.53 16.33 -4.11
C ASP A 6 21.54 16.68 -5.24
N ARG A 7 20.50 15.89 -5.41
CA ARG A 7 19.31 16.18 -6.20
C ARG A 7 18.04 15.68 -5.50
N VAL A 8 16.89 16.21 -5.87
CA VAL A 8 15.60 15.70 -5.37
C VAL A 8 15.32 14.35 -6.04
N PRO A 9 15.14 13.27 -5.26
CA PRO A 9 14.85 11.96 -5.83
C PRO A 9 13.55 11.95 -6.63
N VAL A 10 13.56 11.26 -7.77
CA VAL A 10 12.44 11.14 -8.69
C VAL A 10 11.86 9.74 -8.61
N ALA A 11 10.53 9.69 -8.49
CA ALA A 11 9.78 8.45 -8.52
C ALA A 11 8.49 8.64 -9.30
N LEU A 12 7.98 7.55 -9.84
CA LEU A 12 6.73 7.53 -10.60
C LEU A 12 5.84 6.39 -10.10
N TRP A 13 4.55 6.70 -10.00
CA TRP A 13 3.49 5.75 -9.76
C TRP A 13 2.34 5.98 -10.72
N GLY A 14 1.78 4.91 -11.26
CA GLY A 14 0.67 4.99 -12.17
C GLY A 14 -0.11 3.68 -12.27
N THR A 15 -1.24 3.72 -12.97
CA THR A 15 -1.96 2.53 -13.39
C THR A 15 -1.26 1.89 -14.58
N VAL A 16 -1.64 0.65 -14.88
CA VAL A 16 -1.15 -0.08 -16.07
C VAL A 16 -1.34 0.73 -17.33
N GLU A 17 -2.53 1.30 -17.49
CA GLU A 17 -2.87 2.12 -18.65
C GLU A 17 -1.98 3.36 -18.73
N GLY A 18 -1.73 4.00 -17.58
CA GLY A 18 -0.81 5.14 -17.48
C GLY A 18 0.59 4.78 -17.95
N TYR A 19 1.11 3.62 -17.54
CA TYR A 19 2.42 3.13 -17.96
C TYR A 19 2.47 2.78 -19.44
N GLN A 20 1.45 2.14 -19.98
CA GLN A 20 1.37 1.87 -21.41
C GLN A 20 1.34 3.16 -22.23
N HIS A 21 0.60 4.17 -21.76
CA HIS A 21 0.62 5.49 -22.39
C HIS A 21 2.00 6.15 -22.34
N LEU A 22 2.67 6.06 -21.21
CA LEU A 22 4.01 6.61 -21.02
C LEU A 22 5.03 5.91 -21.92
N ARG A 23 5.03 4.56 -21.98
CA ARG A 23 5.91 3.80 -22.87
C ARG A 23 5.66 4.15 -24.33
N ARG A 24 4.42 4.27 -24.78
CA ARG A 24 4.09 4.74 -26.15
C ARG A 24 4.65 6.14 -26.42
N GLY A 25 4.46 7.08 -25.49
CA GLY A 25 4.99 8.43 -25.59
C GLY A 25 6.50 8.50 -25.66
N LEU A 26 7.19 7.58 -25.02
CA LEU A 26 8.65 7.45 -25.00
C LEU A 26 9.21 6.62 -26.17
N GLY A 27 8.35 6.05 -27.02
CA GLY A 27 8.77 5.18 -28.13
C GLY A 27 9.35 3.84 -27.67
N MET A 28 8.97 3.38 -26.49
CA MET A 28 9.39 2.09 -25.92
C MET A 28 8.42 0.97 -26.36
N GLU A 29 8.91 -0.26 -26.41
CA GLU A 29 8.04 -1.43 -26.61
C GLU A 29 7.02 -1.55 -25.49
N LEU A 30 5.80 -1.96 -25.85
CA LEU A 30 4.77 -2.21 -24.85
C LEU A 30 5.02 -3.57 -24.21
N ASN A 31 4.83 -3.64 -22.89
CA ASN A 31 4.83 -4.92 -22.23
C ASN A 31 3.52 -5.63 -22.53
N GLU A 32 3.55 -6.55 -23.48
CA GLU A 32 2.36 -7.27 -23.97
C GLU A 32 1.92 -8.43 -23.07
N ASN A 33 2.53 -8.62 -21.90
CA ASN A 33 2.10 -9.65 -20.98
C ASN A 33 0.86 -9.19 -20.20
N PRO A 34 -0.37 -9.41 -20.74
CA PRO A 34 -1.60 -8.99 -20.07
C PRO A 34 -1.87 -9.79 -18.79
N MET A 35 -1.15 -10.88 -18.54
CA MET A 35 -1.28 -11.69 -17.32
C MET A 35 -0.85 -10.91 -16.09
N ASN A 36 0.16 -10.06 -16.20
CA ASN A 36 0.58 -9.18 -15.11
C ASN A 36 -0.50 -8.14 -14.76
N TYR A 37 -1.43 -7.89 -15.67
CA TYR A 37 -2.45 -6.86 -15.56
C TYR A 37 -3.81 -7.36 -15.09
N ARG A 38 -4.14 -8.62 -15.36
CA ARG A 38 -5.47 -9.17 -15.07
C ARG A 38 -5.51 -10.07 -13.85
N THR A 39 -4.39 -10.64 -13.45
CA THR A 39 -4.40 -11.77 -12.52
C THR A 39 -3.74 -11.51 -11.19
N GLY A 40 -2.96 -10.46 -11.03
CA GLY A 40 -2.03 -10.50 -9.91
C GLY A 40 -2.20 -9.41 -8.90
N SER A 41 -2.83 -8.35 -9.24
CA SER A 41 -2.81 -7.21 -8.35
C SER A 41 -4.21 -6.68 -8.14
N THR A 42 -4.71 -6.86 -6.93
CA THR A 42 -5.79 -6.03 -6.40
C THR A 42 -5.28 -4.60 -6.21
N THR A 43 -3.99 -4.42 -6.25
CA THR A 43 -3.39 -3.11 -6.25
C THR A 43 -3.56 -2.51 -7.63
N TRP A 44 -4.13 -1.40 -7.67
CA TRP A 44 -4.48 -0.44 -8.69
C TRP A 44 -3.29 0.02 -9.53
N THR A 45 -2.13 -0.52 -9.29
CA THR A 45 -0.87 -0.11 -9.85
C THR A 45 -0.13 -1.31 -10.38
N ALA A 46 -0.04 -1.45 -11.69
CA ALA A 46 1.14 -2.10 -12.23
C ALA A 46 2.30 -1.16 -11.87
N ASP A 47 3.19 -1.69 -11.09
CA ASP A 47 4.27 -0.87 -10.61
C ASP A 47 5.35 -0.77 -11.67
N VAL A 48 5.63 0.45 -12.09
CA VAL A 48 6.78 0.76 -12.97
C VAL A 48 8.09 0.28 -12.37
N SER A 49 8.16 0.18 -11.08
CA SER A 49 9.35 -0.29 -10.40
C SER A 49 9.74 -1.73 -10.74
N PHE A 50 8.85 -2.48 -11.39
CA PHE A 50 9.18 -3.75 -12.03
C PHE A 50 9.75 -3.60 -13.44
N GLU A 51 9.73 -2.40 -14.01
CA GLU A 51 10.21 -2.12 -15.35
C GLU A 51 11.51 -1.31 -15.29
N LEU A 52 12.63 -1.99 -15.05
CA LEU A 52 13.94 -1.35 -14.92
C LEU A 52 14.30 -0.46 -16.12
N ASP A 53 13.93 -0.88 -17.34
CA ASP A 53 14.15 -0.11 -18.56
C ASP A 53 13.43 1.24 -18.56
N LEU A 54 12.22 1.29 -17.99
CA LEU A 54 11.46 2.53 -17.85
C LEU A 54 12.04 3.38 -16.72
N ALA A 55 12.48 2.77 -15.63
CA ALA A 55 13.16 3.47 -14.55
C ALA A 55 14.46 4.13 -15.02
N GLU A 56 15.26 3.42 -15.80
CA GLU A 56 16.47 3.98 -16.45
C GLU A 56 16.10 5.13 -17.41
N LYS A 57 15.10 4.91 -18.27
CA LYS A 57 14.67 5.90 -19.26
C LYS A 57 14.19 7.20 -18.65
N LEU A 58 13.58 7.14 -17.48
CA LEU A 58 13.02 8.29 -16.77
C LEU A 58 13.96 8.86 -15.69
N ASP A 59 15.15 8.28 -15.53
CA ASP A 59 16.11 8.67 -14.50
C ASP A 59 15.48 8.64 -13.09
N LEU A 60 14.75 7.56 -12.79
CA LEU A 60 14.19 7.35 -11.47
C LEU A 60 15.28 6.98 -10.46
N ASP A 61 15.01 7.16 -9.17
CA ASP A 61 16.01 6.92 -8.12
C ASP A 61 15.81 5.60 -7.39
N PHE A 62 14.64 4.97 -7.53
CA PHE A 62 14.39 3.68 -6.90
C PHE A 62 13.40 2.83 -7.68
N VAL A 63 13.44 1.55 -7.38
CA VAL A 63 12.46 0.55 -7.83
C VAL A 63 11.80 -0.12 -6.62
N ARG A 64 10.66 -0.76 -6.84
CA ARG A 64 9.91 -1.42 -5.79
C ARG A 64 9.80 -2.92 -6.03
N ILE A 65 9.82 -3.69 -4.95
CA ILE A 65 9.35 -5.06 -4.94
C ILE A 65 8.04 -5.17 -4.16
N SER A 66 7.18 -6.03 -4.61
CA SER A 66 5.93 -6.38 -3.93
C SER A 66 5.82 -7.88 -3.78
N MET A 67 5.10 -8.30 -2.77
CA MET A 67 4.73 -9.68 -2.55
C MET A 67 3.78 -10.18 -3.65
N SER A 68 4.03 -11.37 -4.17
CA SER A 68 3.04 -12.18 -4.89
C SER A 68 2.01 -12.74 -3.92
N PRO A 69 0.82 -13.15 -4.38
CA PRO A 69 -0.12 -13.86 -3.52
C PRO A 69 0.48 -15.15 -2.97
N PRO A 70 0.09 -15.59 -1.76
CA PRO A 70 0.45 -16.89 -1.22
C PRO A 70 0.14 -18.03 -2.20
N GLY A 71 1.05 -18.98 -2.30
CA GLY A 71 0.92 -20.13 -3.21
C GLY A 71 1.40 -19.89 -4.64
N GLY A 72 2.05 -18.75 -4.92
CA GLY A 72 2.56 -18.40 -6.28
C GLY A 72 1.45 -18.35 -7.34
N SER A 73 0.21 -18.38 -6.90
CA SER A 73 -0.97 -18.29 -7.76
C SER A 73 -1.28 -16.86 -8.14
N PRO A 74 -1.86 -16.59 -9.30
CA PRO A 74 -2.45 -15.29 -9.55
C PRO A 74 -3.38 -14.93 -8.39
N GLY A 75 -3.26 -13.69 -7.85
CA GLY A 75 -3.97 -13.22 -6.68
C GLY A 75 -5.49 -13.19 -6.80
N PHE A 76 -5.99 -13.63 -7.95
CA PHE A 76 -7.39 -13.76 -8.23
C PHE A 76 -7.72 -15.16 -8.75
N ARG A 77 -8.69 -15.79 -8.14
CA ARG A 77 -9.35 -16.96 -8.69
C ARG A 77 -10.64 -16.51 -9.37
N GLU A 78 -10.80 -16.82 -10.66
CA GLU A 78 -12.09 -16.67 -11.31
C GLU A 78 -13.13 -17.56 -10.59
N ILE A 79 -14.25 -16.96 -10.20
CA ILE A 79 -15.33 -17.66 -9.54
C ILE A 79 -16.52 -17.75 -10.50
N ARG A 80 -17.11 -18.94 -10.62
CA ARG A 80 -18.34 -19.12 -11.36
C ARG A 80 -19.54 -18.81 -10.46
N LYS A 81 -20.63 -18.35 -11.07
CA LYS A 81 -21.90 -18.14 -10.38
C LYS A 81 -22.28 -19.41 -9.59
N GLY A 82 -22.50 -19.30 -8.29
CA GLY A 82 -22.83 -20.41 -7.38
C GLY A 82 -21.64 -21.09 -6.68
N GLU A 83 -20.38 -20.68 -6.97
CA GLU A 83 -19.17 -21.18 -6.28
C GLU A 83 -18.63 -20.20 -5.26
N PHE A 84 -19.44 -19.27 -4.75
CA PHE A 84 -18.99 -18.29 -3.79
C PHE A 84 -18.67 -18.93 -2.44
N PRO A 85 -17.59 -18.55 -1.78
CA PRO A 85 -17.22 -19.08 -0.47
C PRO A 85 -18.18 -18.65 0.64
N PHE A 86 -19.10 -17.70 0.38
CA PHE A 86 -20.16 -17.23 1.27
C PHE A 86 -21.33 -16.70 0.43
N GLU A 87 -22.50 -16.52 1.06
CA GLU A 87 -23.65 -15.96 0.36
C GLU A 87 -23.37 -14.52 -0.10
N LEU A 88 -23.49 -14.31 -1.40
CA LEU A 88 -23.42 -12.98 -2.00
C LEU A 88 -24.83 -12.53 -2.38
N ASP A 89 -25.27 -11.43 -1.82
CA ASP A 89 -26.51 -10.76 -2.18
C ASP A 89 -26.29 -9.79 -3.37
N ILE A 90 -25.69 -10.34 -4.45
CA ILE A 90 -25.52 -9.61 -5.71
C ILE A 90 -25.94 -10.47 -6.88
N ASP A 91 -26.67 -9.86 -7.79
CA ASP A 91 -26.94 -10.47 -9.09
C ASP A 91 -25.74 -10.26 -10.00
N VAL A 92 -25.10 -11.38 -10.38
CA VAL A 92 -23.97 -11.37 -11.30
C VAL A 92 -24.49 -11.76 -12.67
N PRO A 93 -24.61 -10.84 -13.62
CA PRO A 93 -24.98 -11.14 -14.98
C PRO A 93 -24.05 -12.14 -15.65
N ASP A 94 -24.56 -12.98 -16.55
CA ASP A 94 -23.74 -13.90 -17.32
C ASP A 94 -22.71 -13.11 -18.16
N GLY A 95 -21.44 -13.51 -18.07
CA GLY A 95 -20.34 -12.88 -18.80
C GLY A 95 -19.62 -11.76 -18.09
N GLU A 96 -19.95 -11.43 -16.85
CA GLU A 96 -19.16 -10.50 -16.04
C GLU A 96 -17.96 -11.19 -15.38
N TYR A 97 -16.80 -10.50 -15.37
CA TYR A 97 -15.60 -10.99 -14.70
C TYR A 97 -15.68 -10.72 -13.20
N ILE A 98 -15.71 -11.81 -12.42
CA ILE A 98 -15.68 -11.80 -10.97
C ILE A 98 -14.49 -12.59 -10.50
N ASN A 99 -13.73 -12.03 -9.58
CA ASN A 99 -12.57 -12.66 -8.99
C ASN A 99 -12.66 -12.65 -7.47
N CYS A 100 -12.11 -13.68 -6.84
CA CYS A 100 -11.88 -13.74 -5.41
C CYS A 100 -10.37 -13.71 -5.16
N ASP A 101 -9.93 -12.83 -4.30
CA ASP A 101 -8.51 -12.79 -3.90
C ASP A 101 -8.21 -13.78 -2.76
N GLU A 102 -6.96 -13.83 -2.37
CA GLU A 102 -6.45 -14.70 -1.30
C GLU A 102 -7.03 -14.37 0.10
N TRP A 103 -7.63 -13.19 0.25
CA TRP A 103 -8.33 -12.75 1.45
C TRP A 103 -9.82 -13.10 1.43
N GLY A 104 -10.32 -13.73 0.36
CA GLY A 104 -11.73 -14.01 0.17
C GLY A 104 -12.56 -12.81 -0.26
N VAL A 105 -11.94 -11.67 -0.58
CA VAL A 105 -12.65 -10.48 -1.06
C VAL A 105 -13.04 -10.67 -2.50
N ILE A 106 -14.32 -10.42 -2.81
CA ILE A 106 -14.85 -10.61 -4.16
C ILE A 106 -14.91 -9.27 -4.88
N ARG A 107 -14.39 -9.28 -6.10
CA ARG A 107 -14.34 -8.10 -6.96
C ARG A 107 -14.94 -8.36 -8.32
N LYS A 108 -15.61 -7.34 -8.85
CA LYS A 108 -16.19 -7.29 -10.18
C LYS A 108 -15.43 -6.26 -11.01
N TRP A 109 -15.10 -6.62 -12.27
CA TRP A 109 -14.52 -5.66 -13.19
C TRP A 109 -15.58 -4.67 -13.68
N THR A 110 -15.35 -3.37 -13.44
CA THR A 110 -16.21 -2.28 -13.90
C THR A 110 -15.47 -1.47 -14.96
N PRO A 111 -15.82 -1.63 -16.25
CA PRO A 111 -15.15 -0.94 -17.34
C PRO A 111 -15.54 0.54 -17.41
N HIS A 112 -14.62 1.38 -17.89
CA HIS A 112 -14.88 2.77 -18.29
C HIS A 112 -14.09 3.12 -19.56
N GLU A 113 -14.27 4.32 -20.10
CA GLU A 113 -13.75 4.74 -21.41
C GLU A 113 -12.23 4.50 -21.57
N ASN A 114 -11.44 4.70 -20.51
CA ASN A 114 -9.97 4.63 -20.55
C ASN A 114 -9.39 3.40 -19.84
N GLY A 115 -10.21 2.38 -19.57
CA GLY A 115 -9.78 1.16 -18.87
C GLY A 115 -10.88 0.57 -18.00
N GLY A 116 -10.61 0.34 -16.73
CA GLY A 116 -11.58 -0.16 -15.78
C GLY A 116 -10.96 -0.32 -14.40
N TYR A 117 -11.78 -0.69 -13.43
CA TYR A 117 -11.32 -0.98 -12.08
C TYR A 117 -12.05 -2.19 -11.50
N TRP A 118 -11.43 -2.80 -10.47
CA TRP A 118 -12.01 -3.90 -9.74
C TRP A 118 -12.81 -3.36 -8.54
N GLU A 119 -14.14 -3.34 -8.68
CA GLU A 119 -15.05 -2.94 -7.62
C GLU A 119 -15.22 -4.06 -6.61
N MET A 120 -15.09 -3.79 -5.31
CA MET A 120 -15.38 -4.75 -4.26
C MET A 120 -16.89 -4.93 -4.10
N VAL A 121 -17.34 -6.16 -4.25
CA VAL A 121 -18.76 -6.53 -4.22
C VAL A 121 -19.09 -7.61 -3.21
N GLY A 122 -18.07 -8.24 -2.60
CA GLY A 122 -18.26 -9.22 -1.55
C GLY A 122 -17.19 -9.12 -0.47
N TYR A 123 -17.65 -9.16 0.78
CA TYR A 123 -16.86 -8.95 1.99
C TYR A 123 -16.95 -10.19 2.88
N PRO A 124 -15.85 -10.96 3.05
CA PRO A 124 -15.90 -12.30 3.63
C PRO A 124 -16.35 -12.34 5.10
N LEU A 125 -16.13 -11.28 5.87
CA LEU A 125 -16.49 -11.21 7.29
C LEU A 125 -17.67 -10.26 7.58
N LEU A 126 -18.39 -9.78 6.55
CA LEU A 126 -19.54 -8.90 6.76
C LEU A 126 -20.62 -9.53 7.65
N HIS A 127 -20.89 -10.83 7.45
CA HIS A 127 -21.86 -11.57 8.27
C HIS A 127 -21.37 -11.79 9.71
N ALA A 128 -20.05 -11.97 9.90
CA ALA A 128 -19.46 -12.21 11.21
C ALA A 128 -19.60 -11.00 12.15
N THR A 129 -19.38 -9.78 11.63
CA THR A 129 -19.54 -8.57 12.43
C THR A 129 -20.99 -8.22 12.76
N SER A 130 -21.97 -8.86 12.09
CA SER A 130 -23.41 -8.71 12.33
C SER A 130 -23.99 -9.83 13.20
N ALA A 131 -23.23 -10.89 13.48
CA ALA A 131 -23.61 -12.00 14.34
C ALA A 131 -23.45 -11.63 15.83
N PRO A 132 -23.99 -12.44 16.77
CA PRO A 132 -23.62 -12.35 18.18
C PRO A 132 -22.09 -12.39 18.34
N LEU A 133 -21.53 -11.62 19.27
CA LEU A 133 -20.08 -11.42 19.41
C LEU A 133 -19.28 -12.75 19.47
N GLU A 134 -19.73 -13.70 20.29
CA GLU A 134 -19.06 -15.00 20.42
C GLU A 134 -19.02 -15.77 19.09
N GLU A 135 -20.15 -15.80 18.38
CA GLU A 135 -20.26 -16.44 17.06
C GLU A 135 -19.39 -15.71 16.01
N GLY A 136 -19.42 -14.38 15.99
CA GLY A 136 -18.58 -13.58 15.10
C GLY A 136 -17.10 -13.84 15.32
N ILE A 137 -16.65 -13.93 16.57
CA ILE A 137 -15.26 -14.26 16.91
C ILE A 137 -14.91 -15.69 16.49
N GLU A 138 -15.80 -16.67 16.64
CA GLU A 138 -15.57 -18.04 16.16
C GLU A 138 -15.39 -18.08 14.63
N ILE A 139 -16.24 -17.35 13.89
CA ILE A 139 -16.10 -17.22 12.43
C ILE A 139 -14.75 -16.59 12.08
N LEU A 140 -14.35 -15.51 12.75
CA LEU A 140 -13.06 -14.84 12.53
C LEU A 140 -11.89 -15.78 12.79
N LYS A 141 -11.91 -16.56 13.87
CA LYS A 141 -10.84 -17.52 14.22
C LYS A 141 -10.75 -18.69 13.23
N SER A 142 -11.87 -19.14 12.70
CA SER A 142 -11.94 -20.25 11.73
C SER A 142 -11.74 -19.80 10.28
N PHE A 143 -11.64 -18.51 10.02
CA PHE A 143 -11.47 -17.99 8.67
C PHE A 143 -10.16 -18.45 8.06
N PRO A 144 -10.13 -18.88 6.79
CA PRO A 144 -8.90 -19.35 6.11
C PRO A 144 -8.00 -18.16 5.70
N TRP A 145 -7.31 -17.61 6.66
CA TRP A 145 -6.38 -16.50 6.43
C TRP A 145 -5.25 -16.91 5.49
N PRO A 146 -4.74 -15.99 4.63
CA PRO A 146 -3.55 -16.25 3.84
C PRO A 146 -2.35 -16.56 4.74
N ASP A 147 -1.51 -17.49 4.31
CA ASP A 147 -0.29 -17.87 5.05
C ASP A 147 0.82 -16.82 4.85
N PRO A 148 1.20 -16.06 5.88
CA PRO A 148 2.26 -15.07 5.75
C PRO A 148 3.66 -15.68 5.66
N CYS A 149 3.83 -16.94 6.04
CA CYS A 149 5.11 -17.65 6.01
C CYS A 149 5.35 -18.38 4.69
N ASP A 150 4.45 -18.27 3.74
CA ASP A 150 4.62 -18.86 2.42
C ASP A 150 5.73 -18.12 1.65
N GLU A 151 6.93 -18.70 1.61
CA GLU A 151 8.07 -18.15 0.87
C GLU A 151 7.78 -18.00 -0.64
N GLY A 152 6.80 -18.73 -1.19
CA GLY A 152 6.31 -18.57 -2.55
C GLY A 152 5.80 -17.16 -2.86
N CYS A 153 5.42 -16.41 -1.83
CA CYS A 153 5.04 -14.98 -1.95
C CYS A 153 6.16 -14.10 -2.52
N PHE A 154 7.43 -14.53 -2.40
CA PHE A 154 8.60 -13.80 -2.88
C PHE A 154 9.46 -14.64 -3.83
N HIS A 155 8.90 -15.66 -4.46
CA HIS A 155 9.65 -16.55 -5.34
C HIS A 155 9.96 -15.89 -6.68
N ASP A 156 8.97 -15.27 -7.30
CA ASP A 156 9.10 -14.71 -8.65
C ASP A 156 9.53 -13.23 -8.62
N SER A 157 10.55 -12.92 -9.38
CA SER A 157 10.99 -11.54 -9.60
C SER A 157 10.44 -10.96 -10.91
N PRO A 158 10.58 -9.65 -11.14
CA PRO A 158 10.27 -9.03 -12.43
C PRO A 158 11.05 -9.59 -13.61
N ILE A 159 12.22 -10.21 -13.36
CA ILE A 159 13.06 -10.82 -14.40
C ILE A 159 12.73 -12.32 -14.49
N PRO A 160 12.21 -12.79 -15.63
CA PRO A 160 11.86 -14.22 -15.80
C PRO A 160 13.03 -15.15 -15.50
N GLY A 161 12.79 -16.14 -14.64
CA GLY A 161 13.79 -17.14 -14.25
C GLY A 161 14.78 -16.69 -13.17
N MET A 162 14.60 -15.52 -12.62
CA MET A 162 15.37 -15.01 -11.48
C MET A 162 14.49 -15.01 -10.22
N ASP A 163 14.97 -15.54 -9.11
CA ASP A 163 14.26 -15.44 -7.84
C ASP A 163 14.35 -14.03 -7.24
N MET A 164 13.44 -13.71 -6.31
CA MET A 164 13.32 -12.37 -5.72
C MET A 164 14.61 -11.95 -4.98
N ARG A 165 15.26 -12.86 -4.26
CA ARG A 165 16.50 -12.54 -3.54
C ARG A 165 17.63 -12.17 -4.51
N THR A 166 17.79 -12.95 -5.58
CA THR A 166 18.79 -12.71 -6.62
C THR A 166 18.51 -11.39 -7.34
N TYR A 167 17.24 -11.09 -7.61
CA TYR A 167 16.84 -9.81 -8.18
C TYR A 167 17.18 -8.62 -7.27
N CYS A 168 16.83 -8.70 -5.99
CA CYS A 168 17.13 -7.62 -5.04
C CYS A 168 18.63 -7.37 -4.91
N LYS A 169 19.43 -8.45 -4.90
CA LYS A 169 20.88 -8.35 -4.91
C LYS A 169 21.39 -7.69 -6.19
N TYR A 170 20.87 -8.09 -7.35
CA TYR A 170 21.22 -7.48 -8.63
C TYR A 170 20.90 -5.98 -8.65
N VAL A 171 19.72 -5.57 -8.21
CA VAL A 171 19.36 -4.15 -8.14
C VAL A 171 20.34 -3.38 -7.26
N GLN A 172 20.64 -3.90 -6.07
CA GLN A 172 21.50 -3.23 -5.10
C GLN A 172 22.98 -3.14 -5.55
N GLU A 173 23.51 -4.15 -6.23
CA GLU A 173 24.93 -4.24 -6.58
C GLU A 173 25.26 -3.75 -7.99
N GLU A 174 24.31 -3.87 -8.93
CA GLU A 174 24.58 -3.68 -10.37
C GLU A 174 23.80 -2.51 -10.99
N THR A 175 22.93 -1.83 -10.21
CA THR A 175 22.13 -0.71 -10.70
C THR A 175 22.28 0.52 -9.80
N PRO A 176 21.94 1.73 -10.27
CA PRO A 176 21.95 2.93 -9.43
C PRO A 176 20.72 3.06 -8.52
N PHE A 177 19.76 2.13 -8.58
CA PHE A 177 18.48 2.26 -7.91
C PHE A 177 18.54 1.85 -6.45
N ALA A 178 17.92 2.64 -5.58
CA ALA A 178 17.53 2.19 -4.25
C ALA A 178 16.33 1.23 -4.35
N LEU A 179 16.13 0.38 -3.34
CA LEU A 179 15.11 -0.65 -3.36
C LEU A 179 14.09 -0.47 -2.24
N MET A 180 12.82 -0.31 -2.63
CA MET A 180 11.68 -0.27 -1.72
C MET A 180 10.97 -1.62 -1.66
N GLY A 181 10.73 -2.16 -0.45
CA GLY A 181 9.93 -3.37 -0.24
C GLY A 181 8.52 -3.04 0.25
N GLN A 182 7.52 -3.80 -0.22
CA GLN A 182 6.16 -3.76 0.30
C GLN A 182 5.59 -5.18 0.36
N ALA A 183 5.34 -5.69 1.57
CA ALA A 183 4.88 -7.06 1.75
C ALA A 183 3.35 -7.20 1.72
N GLY A 184 2.62 -6.31 2.37
CA GLY A 184 1.17 -6.38 2.48
C GLY A 184 0.44 -5.70 1.32
N ARG A 185 -0.87 -5.97 1.22
CA ARG A 185 -1.74 -5.42 0.17
C ARG A 185 -2.57 -4.24 0.64
N GLY A 186 -3.26 -4.37 1.77
CA GLY A 186 -3.97 -3.30 2.47
C GLY A 186 -3.41 -3.16 3.87
N GLY A 187 -3.32 -1.93 4.38
CA GLY A 187 -2.96 -1.70 5.76
C GLY A 187 -4.06 -2.15 6.73
N LEU A 188 -3.86 -1.96 8.01
CA LEU A 188 -4.74 -2.52 9.04
C LEU A 188 -6.20 -2.08 8.88
N PHE A 189 -6.42 -0.77 8.73
CA PHE A 189 -7.76 -0.22 8.54
C PHE A 189 -8.29 -0.48 7.13
N GLU A 190 -7.45 -0.36 6.12
CA GLU A 190 -7.82 -0.65 4.73
C GLU A 190 -8.21 -2.11 4.55
N GLN A 191 -7.43 -3.05 5.08
CA GLN A 191 -7.75 -4.46 5.01
C GLN A 191 -9.00 -4.81 5.83
N ALA A 192 -9.21 -4.18 6.99
CA ALA A 192 -10.44 -4.35 7.75
C ALA A 192 -11.67 -3.91 6.94
N LYS A 193 -11.58 -2.79 6.20
CA LYS A 193 -12.64 -2.37 5.25
C LYS A 193 -12.92 -3.43 4.18
N TYR A 194 -11.87 -4.07 3.66
CA TYR A 194 -12.02 -5.15 2.67
C TYR A 194 -12.64 -6.41 3.25
N MET A 195 -12.44 -6.69 4.54
CA MET A 195 -12.99 -7.87 5.19
C MET A 195 -14.47 -7.70 5.59
N VAL A 196 -14.87 -6.52 6.08
CA VAL A 196 -16.23 -6.31 6.63
C VAL A 196 -17.10 -5.34 5.84
N GLY A 197 -16.52 -4.64 4.85
CA GLY A 197 -17.22 -3.66 4.01
C GLY A 197 -17.11 -2.22 4.48
N TYR A 198 -17.08 -1.31 3.51
CA TYR A 198 -16.88 0.12 3.75
C TYR A 198 -17.93 0.76 4.67
N ALA A 199 -19.21 0.44 4.46
CA ALA A 199 -20.27 1.01 5.29
C ALA A 199 -20.22 0.45 6.72
N LYS A 200 -19.98 -0.85 6.85
CA LYS A 200 -20.03 -1.56 8.13
C LYS A 200 -18.88 -1.17 9.04
N ILE A 201 -17.63 -1.07 8.51
CA ILE A 201 -16.46 -0.75 9.33
C ILE A 201 -16.62 0.54 10.15
N PHE A 202 -17.26 1.57 9.58
CA PHE A 202 -17.45 2.84 10.29
C PHE A 202 -18.45 2.72 11.46
N SER A 203 -19.47 1.88 11.34
CA SER A 203 -20.38 1.62 12.46
C SER A 203 -19.73 0.72 13.52
N ASP A 204 -18.86 -0.22 13.11
CA ASP A 204 -18.22 -1.20 14.01
C ASP A 204 -17.29 -0.56 15.03
N PHE A 205 -16.72 0.61 14.75
CA PHE A 205 -15.98 1.38 15.75
C PHE A 205 -16.84 1.73 17.00
N ILE A 206 -18.17 1.72 16.88
CA ILE A 206 -19.12 2.08 17.93
C ILE A 206 -20.01 0.89 18.30
N GLU A 207 -20.51 0.14 17.32
CA GLU A 207 -21.51 -0.90 17.50
C GLU A 207 -20.91 -2.27 17.84
N SER A 208 -19.69 -2.56 17.32
CA SER A 208 -19.02 -3.86 17.48
C SER A 208 -17.52 -3.69 17.77
N PRO A 209 -17.13 -2.84 18.76
CA PRO A 209 -15.73 -2.51 18.99
C PRO A 209 -14.90 -3.72 19.43
N GLU A 210 -15.50 -4.70 20.11
CA GLU A 210 -14.81 -5.92 20.55
C GLU A 210 -14.48 -6.84 19.35
N PHE A 211 -15.41 -6.99 18.41
CA PHE A 211 -15.15 -7.73 17.17
C PHE A 211 -14.07 -7.04 16.34
N LEU A 212 -14.15 -5.71 16.22
CA LEU A 212 -13.17 -4.92 15.48
C LEU A 212 -11.78 -5.04 16.10
N GLU A 213 -11.65 -5.04 17.42
CA GLU A 213 -10.39 -5.24 18.12
C GLU A 213 -9.76 -6.60 17.77
N GLU A 214 -10.51 -7.69 17.83
CA GLU A 214 -10.03 -9.04 17.47
C GLU A 214 -9.60 -9.10 15.99
N LEU A 215 -10.36 -8.47 15.09
CA LEU A 215 -10.00 -8.36 13.67
C LEU A 215 -8.68 -7.59 13.49
N LEU A 216 -8.53 -6.44 14.13
CA LEU A 216 -7.33 -5.61 14.03
C LEU A 216 -6.10 -6.31 14.65
N VAL A 217 -6.26 -7.04 15.75
CA VAL A 217 -5.19 -7.89 16.31
C VAL A 217 -4.72 -8.90 15.26
N LYS A 218 -5.67 -9.63 14.64
CA LYS A 218 -5.33 -10.63 13.62
C LYS A 218 -4.64 -10.02 12.39
N LEU A 219 -5.14 -8.89 11.89
CA LEU A 219 -4.55 -8.20 10.76
C LEU A 219 -3.14 -7.67 11.10
N THR A 220 -2.94 -7.19 12.33
CA THR A 220 -1.63 -6.76 12.81
C THR A 220 -0.62 -7.91 12.83
N ASP A 221 -1.02 -9.08 13.32
CA ASP A 221 -0.18 -10.28 13.30
C ASP A 221 0.23 -10.65 11.88
N LEU A 222 -0.73 -10.65 10.94
CA LEU A 222 -0.47 -10.97 9.54
C LEU A 222 0.46 -9.94 8.88
N GLU A 223 0.23 -8.64 9.10
CA GLU A 223 1.08 -7.57 8.55
C GLU A 223 2.53 -7.72 9.02
N ILE A 224 2.74 -8.01 10.31
CA ILE A 224 4.08 -8.23 10.88
C ILE A 224 4.74 -9.45 10.24
N GLU A 225 4.03 -10.57 10.16
CA GLU A 225 4.60 -11.82 9.64
C GLU A 225 4.88 -11.73 8.12
N PHE A 226 4.01 -11.11 7.32
CA PHE A 226 4.30 -10.84 5.90
C PHE A 226 5.57 -9.99 5.73
N ASN A 227 5.72 -8.94 6.53
CA ASN A 227 6.94 -8.11 6.48
C ASN A 227 8.17 -8.89 6.92
N LYS A 228 8.08 -9.76 7.95
CA LYS A 228 9.21 -10.61 8.38
C LYS A 228 9.62 -11.58 7.27
N THR A 229 8.65 -12.22 6.60
CA THR A 229 8.93 -13.12 5.47
C THR A 229 9.67 -12.39 4.34
N MET A 230 9.23 -11.19 3.97
CA MET A 230 9.96 -10.37 3.00
C MET A 230 11.38 -10.03 3.47
N ILE A 231 11.52 -9.64 4.74
CA ILE A 231 12.82 -9.31 5.34
C ILE A 231 13.75 -10.52 5.36
N ASP A 232 13.24 -11.72 5.62
CA ASP A 232 14.05 -12.95 5.59
C ASP A 232 14.53 -13.29 4.18
N VAL A 233 13.67 -13.07 3.17
CA VAL A 233 14.04 -13.31 1.76
C VAL A 233 15.07 -12.30 1.26
N CYS A 234 14.87 -10.99 1.48
CA CYS A 234 15.64 -9.95 0.80
C CYS A 234 15.93 -8.68 1.64
N GLY A 235 15.69 -8.70 2.95
CA GLY A 235 15.80 -7.51 3.80
C GLY A 235 17.19 -6.87 3.82
N GLU A 236 18.27 -7.60 3.60
CA GLU A 236 19.62 -7.05 3.53
C GLU A 236 19.85 -6.13 2.31
N TYR A 237 19.01 -6.28 1.25
CA TYR A 237 19.09 -5.50 0.02
C TYR A 237 18.06 -4.38 -0.06
N ILE A 238 17.05 -4.35 0.83
CA ILE A 238 15.99 -3.34 0.85
C ILE A 238 16.48 -2.11 1.61
N ASP A 239 16.33 -0.92 1.04
CA ASP A 239 16.67 0.35 1.70
C ASP A 239 15.57 0.82 2.65
N TRP A 240 14.30 0.65 2.24
CA TRP A 240 13.17 0.92 3.12
C TRP A 240 11.96 0.04 2.82
N ILE A 241 11.14 -0.16 3.83
CA ILE A 241 9.85 -0.84 3.74
C ILE A 241 8.74 0.19 3.74
N ARG A 242 7.93 0.19 2.70
CA ARG A 242 6.64 0.85 2.71
C ARG A 242 5.62 -0.10 3.31
N MET A 243 5.14 0.24 4.50
CA MET A 243 4.08 -0.54 5.13
C MET A 243 2.85 -0.58 4.23
N SER A 244 2.01 -1.57 4.43
CA SER A 244 0.81 -1.72 3.62
C SER A 244 -0.01 -0.43 3.56
N PRO A 245 -0.54 -0.07 2.37
CA PRO A 245 -1.18 1.22 2.16
C PRO A 245 -2.49 1.36 2.93
N GLU A 246 -2.72 2.57 3.43
CA GLU A 246 -3.91 2.97 4.17
C GLU A 246 -4.64 4.12 3.50
N ASP A 247 -5.95 4.18 3.73
CA ASP A 247 -6.78 5.34 3.46
C ASP A 247 -7.55 5.73 4.73
N LEU A 248 -6.93 6.61 5.54
CA LEU A 248 -7.49 7.10 6.81
C LEU A 248 -8.29 8.39 6.67
N ALA A 249 -8.33 8.97 5.50
CA ALA A 249 -8.99 10.24 5.25
C ALA A 249 -9.57 10.34 3.84
N SER A 250 -10.63 11.13 3.72
CA SER A 250 -11.07 11.68 2.45
C SER A 250 -10.19 12.87 2.05
N GLU A 251 -10.43 13.48 0.91
CA GLU A 251 -9.76 14.73 0.50
C GLU A 251 -10.01 15.91 1.45
N LYS A 252 -11.06 15.85 2.26
CA LYS A 252 -11.52 16.96 3.10
C LYS A 252 -11.21 16.76 4.58
N THR A 253 -11.29 15.53 5.06
CA THR A 253 -11.17 15.23 6.50
C THR A 253 -10.80 13.77 6.74
N SER A 254 -10.23 13.48 7.90
CA SER A 254 -10.06 12.11 8.39
C SER A 254 -11.40 11.41 8.58
N PHE A 255 -11.43 10.10 8.35
CA PHE A 255 -12.62 9.26 8.58
C PHE A 255 -12.93 9.09 10.06
N LEU A 256 -11.93 9.12 10.91
CA LEU A 256 -12.05 8.93 12.35
C LEU A 256 -11.70 10.21 13.10
N SER A 257 -12.29 10.39 14.27
CA SER A 257 -11.82 11.41 15.22
C SER A 257 -10.43 11.04 15.75
N LEU A 258 -9.64 12.04 16.16
CA LEU A 258 -8.33 11.79 16.77
C LEU A 258 -8.44 10.83 17.97
N LYS A 259 -9.49 10.95 18.78
CA LYS A 259 -9.71 10.10 19.95
C LYS A 259 -9.97 8.64 19.56
N MET A 260 -10.77 8.40 18.51
CA MET A 260 -11.01 7.04 18.00
C MET A 260 -9.75 6.45 17.41
N PHE A 261 -9.04 7.20 16.59
CA PHE A 261 -7.76 6.80 16.02
C PHE A 261 -6.75 6.40 17.12
N GLN A 262 -6.56 7.27 18.12
CA GLN A 262 -5.63 7.01 19.23
C GLN A 262 -6.01 5.80 20.08
N ARG A 263 -7.29 5.55 20.25
CA ARG A 263 -7.77 4.47 21.11
C ARG A 263 -7.84 3.12 20.40
N GLN A 264 -8.26 3.09 19.14
CA GLN A 264 -8.66 1.85 18.48
C GLN A 264 -7.75 1.44 17.31
N LEU A 265 -6.97 2.35 16.73
CA LEU A 265 -6.06 2.03 15.63
C LEU A 265 -4.59 2.22 15.96
N MET A 266 -4.24 3.32 16.62
CA MET A 266 -2.85 3.68 16.87
C MET A 266 -2.04 2.59 17.63
N PRO A 267 -2.60 1.85 18.62
CA PRO A 267 -1.86 0.77 19.26
C PRO A 267 -1.43 -0.33 18.28
N HIS A 268 -2.29 -0.68 17.34
CA HIS A 268 -2.00 -1.68 16.30
C HIS A 268 -0.93 -1.19 15.33
N TYR A 269 -1.01 0.06 14.88
CA TYR A 269 0.05 0.66 14.05
C TYR A 269 1.38 0.72 14.79
N HIS A 270 1.40 1.14 16.05
CA HIS A 270 2.64 1.14 16.85
C HIS A 270 3.25 -0.25 16.92
N ARG A 271 2.44 -1.28 17.18
CA ARG A 271 2.91 -2.65 17.23
C ARG A 271 3.46 -3.09 15.88
N ALA A 272 2.69 -2.93 14.79
CA ALA A 272 3.10 -3.33 13.45
C ALA A 272 4.41 -2.67 13.02
N PHE A 273 4.51 -1.36 13.20
CA PHE A 273 5.70 -0.61 12.80
C PHE A 273 6.91 -0.89 13.68
N THR A 274 6.71 -1.00 14.99
CA THR A 274 7.80 -1.26 15.94
C THR A 274 8.41 -2.64 15.73
N GLU A 275 7.58 -3.69 15.66
CA GLU A 275 8.06 -5.06 15.47
C GLU A 275 8.69 -5.26 14.08
N THR A 276 8.09 -4.71 13.02
CA THR A 276 8.67 -4.73 11.67
C THR A 276 10.01 -4.00 11.65
N LYS A 277 10.07 -2.79 12.21
CA LYS A 277 11.31 -2.00 12.26
C LYS A 277 12.42 -2.71 13.02
N ASP A 278 12.12 -3.20 14.21
CA ASP A 278 13.08 -3.94 15.03
C ASP A 278 13.64 -5.17 14.29
N TYR A 279 12.77 -5.92 13.63
CA TYR A 279 13.18 -7.07 12.85
C TYR A 279 14.04 -6.68 11.64
N PHE A 280 13.64 -5.62 10.93
CA PHE A 280 14.35 -5.13 9.76
C PHE A 280 15.74 -4.61 10.09
N LEU A 281 15.91 -3.88 11.19
CA LEU A 281 17.21 -3.33 11.60
C LEU A 281 18.25 -4.42 11.92
N LYS A 282 17.83 -5.65 12.22
CA LYS A 282 18.74 -6.80 12.41
C LYS A 282 19.34 -7.29 11.09
N LYS A 283 18.66 -7.08 9.96
CA LYS A 283 19.15 -7.42 8.61
C LYS A 283 19.81 -6.22 7.92
N ASN A 284 19.20 -5.04 8.03
CA ASN A 284 19.73 -3.80 7.50
C ASN A 284 19.70 -2.69 8.58
N PRO A 285 20.85 -2.39 9.24
CA PRO A 285 20.90 -1.37 10.28
C PRO A 285 20.52 0.06 9.82
N ASN A 286 20.51 0.33 8.53
CA ASN A 286 20.10 1.60 7.94
C ASN A 286 18.64 1.61 7.45
N GLY A 287 17.96 0.48 7.54
CA GLY A 287 16.61 0.28 7.04
C GLY A 287 15.60 1.31 7.56
N LYS A 288 14.69 1.76 6.70
CA LYS A 288 13.68 2.77 7.01
C LYS A 288 12.27 2.20 6.86
N ILE A 289 11.32 2.80 7.57
CA ILE A 289 9.89 2.48 7.45
C ILE A 289 9.15 3.70 6.94
N GLN A 290 8.33 3.50 5.91
CA GLN A 290 7.46 4.51 5.33
C GLN A 290 5.99 4.16 5.60
N PHE A 291 5.23 5.13 6.05
CA PHE A 291 3.78 5.03 6.21
C PHE A 291 3.07 5.67 5.02
N HIS A 292 2.07 4.99 4.48
CA HIS A 292 1.20 5.54 3.44
C HIS A 292 -0.20 5.80 3.97
N SER A 293 -0.74 6.97 3.66
CA SER A 293 -2.19 7.20 3.70
C SER A 293 -2.60 8.36 2.81
N CYS A 294 -3.50 8.10 1.89
CA CYS A 294 -4.12 9.13 1.06
C CYS A 294 -4.99 10.10 1.89
N GLY A 295 -5.32 11.24 1.27
CA GLY A 295 -6.29 12.20 1.78
C GLY A 295 -5.73 13.22 2.77
N ALA A 296 -6.67 13.87 3.46
CA ALA A 296 -6.41 14.96 4.39
C ALA A 296 -6.02 14.45 5.78
N ILE A 297 -4.90 13.72 5.87
CA ILE A 297 -4.40 13.18 7.14
C ILE A 297 -4.00 14.32 8.08
N PRO A 298 -4.63 14.42 9.27
CA PRO A 298 -4.25 15.41 10.26
C PRO A 298 -2.82 15.20 10.76
N THR A 299 -2.07 16.29 10.96
CA THR A 299 -0.72 16.22 11.52
C THR A 299 -0.68 15.54 12.89
N SER A 300 -1.75 15.69 13.69
CA SER A 300 -1.87 15.01 14.98
C SER A 300 -1.92 13.47 14.89
N PHE A 301 -2.41 12.90 13.78
CA PHE A 301 -2.32 11.45 13.55
C PHE A 301 -0.86 11.06 13.32
N MET A 302 -0.15 11.83 12.48
CA MET A 302 1.27 11.60 12.20
C MET A 302 2.14 11.73 13.46
N GLU A 303 1.90 12.75 14.30
CA GLU A 303 2.59 12.88 15.58
C GLU A 303 2.33 11.71 16.51
N GLY A 304 1.09 11.19 16.53
CA GLY A 304 0.75 9.95 17.24
C GLY A 304 1.60 8.78 16.76
N LEU A 305 1.67 8.54 15.46
CA LEU A 305 2.47 7.46 14.87
C LEU A 305 3.96 7.62 15.16
N LEU A 306 4.50 8.84 15.09
CA LEU A 306 5.90 9.14 15.40
C LEU A 306 6.28 8.92 16.87
N SER A 307 5.32 8.82 17.78
CA SER A 307 5.58 8.55 19.19
C SER A 307 6.04 7.10 19.45
N GLY A 308 5.76 6.16 18.53
CA GLY A 308 6.22 4.78 18.62
C GLY A 308 7.75 4.67 18.50
N LYS A 309 8.32 3.77 19.30
CA LYS A 309 9.77 3.51 19.35
C LYS A 309 10.05 2.02 19.35
N THR A 310 11.15 1.60 18.70
CA THR A 310 11.70 0.26 18.89
C THR A 310 12.21 0.07 20.32
N PRO A 311 12.45 -1.17 20.78
CA PRO A 311 13.07 -1.43 22.09
C PRO A 311 14.39 -0.68 22.30
N GLU A 312 15.20 -0.49 21.24
CA GLU A 312 16.46 0.24 21.26
C GLU A 312 16.29 1.77 21.16
N GLY A 313 15.04 2.26 21.12
CA GLY A 313 14.69 3.68 21.09
C GLY A 313 14.69 4.34 19.71
N SER A 314 14.87 3.56 18.63
CA SER A 314 14.75 4.09 17.26
C SER A 314 13.32 4.47 16.93
N GLN A 315 13.14 5.53 16.14
CA GLN A 315 11.84 5.90 15.60
C GLN A 315 11.32 4.79 14.67
N CYS A 316 10.05 4.39 14.83
CA CYS A 316 9.50 3.29 14.03
C CYS A 316 8.96 3.71 12.66
N VAL A 317 8.66 5.00 12.44
CA VAL A 317 8.23 5.55 11.14
C VAL A 317 9.18 6.64 10.71
N ASP A 318 9.82 6.51 9.55
CA ASP A 318 10.82 7.44 9.03
C ASP A 318 10.30 8.29 7.88
N GLY A 319 9.22 7.89 7.20
CA GLY A 319 8.71 8.58 6.03
C GLY A 319 7.19 8.50 5.87
N PHE A 320 6.66 9.38 5.02
CA PHE A 320 5.23 9.48 4.73
C PHE A 320 4.96 9.76 3.25
N ASP A 321 3.95 9.07 2.70
CA ASP A 321 3.40 9.30 1.37
C ASP A 321 1.86 9.10 1.31
N PRO A 322 1.18 9.68 0.32
CA PRO A 322 1.60 10.83 -0.47
C PRO A 322 1.33 12.15 0.26
N VAL A 323 2.17 13.14 0.01
CA VAL A 323 1.87 14.49 0.48
C VAL A 323 0.97 15.17 -0.54
N GLN A 324 -0.33 14.97 -0.47
CA GLN A 324 -1.29 15.49 -1.45
C GLN A 324 -1.47 17.01 -1.31
N PRO A 325 -1.23 17.80 -2.37
CA PRO A 325 -1.25 19.27 -2.31
C PRO A 325 -2.62 19.86 -2.01
N LYS A 326 -3.68 19.23 -2.53
CA LYS A 326 -5.06 19.72 -2.43
C LYS A 326 -5.86 19.09 -1.30
N ALA A 327 -5.33 18.07 -0.65
CA ALA A 327 -5.96 17.49 0.53
C ALA A 327 -5.85 18.46 1.71
N ALA A 328 -6.97 18.98 2.14
CA ALA A 328 -7.23 19.93 3.24
C ALA A 328 -6.20 21.06 3.43
N ARG A 329 -6.66 22.29 3.47
CA ARG A 329 -5.87 23.53 3.57
C ARG A 329 -4.80 23.57 4.68
N HIS A 330 -4.96 22.77 5.74
CA HIS A 330 -4.04 22.75 6.90
C HIS A 330 -3.06 21.58 6.93
N SER A 331 -3.15 20.66 5.98
CA SER A 331 -2.26 19.47 5.89
C SER A 331 -1.48 19.39 4.58
N GLY A 332 -1.39 20.49 3.85
CA GLY A 332 -0.62 20.57 2.60
C GLY A 332 0.90 20.41 2.78
N PRO A 333 1.66 20.31 1.68
CA PRO A 333 3.08 19.98 1.69
C PRO A 333 3.94 20.83 2.62
N ARG A 334 3.82 22.15 2.51
CA ARG A 334 4.58 23.09 3.35
C ARG A 334 4.27 22.96 4.84
N SER A 335 3.01 22.73 5.20
CA SER A 335 2.62 22.55 6.60
C SER A 335 3.22 21.28 7.18
N LYS A 336 3.15 20.16 6.45
CA LYS A 336 3.78 18.90 6.86
C LYS A 336 5.30 19.04 6.99
N LYS A 337 5.95 19.72 6.04
CA LYS A 337 7.40 19.98 6.11
C LYS A 337 7.79 20.79 7.35
N ILE A 338 7.06 21.85 7.67
CA ILE A 338 7.34 22.70 8.86
C ILE A 338 7.17 21.89 10.15
N MET A 339 6.15 21.05 10.24
CA MET A 339 5.81 20.36 11.48
C MET A 339 6.58 19.03 11.69
N LEU A 340 6.94 18.34 10.61
CA LEU A 340 7.43 16.97 10.66
C LEU A 340 8.75 16.76 9.92
N GLY A 341 9.20 17.73 9.12
CA GLY A 341 10.32 17.56 8.20
C GLY A 341 11.69 17.36 8.83
N ASP A 342 11.82 17.60 10.14
CA ASP A 342 13.01 17.28 10.92
C ASP A 342 13.02 15.82 11.45
N ARG A 343 11.88 15.11 11.31
CA ARG A 343 11.67 13.77 11.86
C ARG A 343 11.35 12.72 10.80
N MET A 344 10.92 13.13 9.59
CA MET A 344 10.57 12.19 8.54
C MET A 344 10.83 12.75 7.14
N PHE A 345 11.10 11.85 6.19
CA PHE A 345 11.11 12.19 4.78
C PHE A 345 9.69 12.16 4.20
N PHE A 346 9.50 12.89 3.09
CA PHE A 346 8.24 12.93 2.36
C PHE A 346 8.40 12.39 0.95
N TYR A 347 7.35 11.73 0.49
CA TYR A 347 7.27 11.20 -0.85
C TYR A 347 5.95 11.62 -1.51
N GLY A 348 5.97 11.78 -2.87
CA GLY A 348 4.85 12.31 -3.61
C GLY A 348 4.79 13.84 -3.52
N GLY A 349 3.62 14.41 -3.77
CA GLY A 349 3.40 15.86 -3.65
C GLY A 349 2.95 16.52 -4.94
N ILE A 350 2.92 15.82 -6.07
CA ILE A 350 2.31 16.32 -7.31
C ILE A 350 0.82 15.99 -7.30
N ASP A 351 0.00 16.97 -7.69
CA ASP A 351 -1.44 16.84 -7.67
C ASP A 351 -1.95 15.89 -8.75
N VAL A 352 -2.54 14.78 -8.31
CA VAL A 352 -3.12 13.74 -9.17
C VAL A 352 -4.60 13.98 -9.52
N GLN A 353 -5.22 15.02 -8.98
CA GLN A 353 -6.64 15.30 -9.15
C GLN A 353 -6.91 16.32 -10.26
N GLU A 354 -6.06 17.33 -10.37
CA GLU A 354 -6.24 18.42 -11.33
C GLU A 354 -5.00 18.64 -12.20
N THR A 355 -3.82 18.84 -11.59
CA THR A 355 -2.61 19.25 -12.34
C THR A 355 -2.14 18.16 -13.29
N LEU A 356 -1.97 16.91 -12.84
CA LEU A 356 -1.52 15.83 -13.72
C LEU A 356 -2.56 15.44 -14.78
N PRO A 357 -3.86 15.28 -14.47
CA PRO A 357 -4.84 14.85 -15.48
C PRO A 357 -5.29 15.95 -16.44
N TRP A 358 -5.29 17.22 -16.01
CA TRP A 358 -5.94 18.31 -16.77
C TRP A 358 -5.05 19.53 -16.99
N GLY A 359 -3.92 19.60 -16.31
CA GLY A 359 -3.00 20.72 -16.43
C GLY A 359 -2.19 20.70 -17.73
N THR A 360 -1.71 21.87 -18.12
CA THR A 360 -0.73 22.02 -19.18
C THR A 360 0.65 21.57 -18.72
N GLU A 361 1.54 21.25 -19.64
CA GLU A 361 2.93 20.90 -19.35
C GLU A 361 3.62 21.96 -18.47
N GLU A 362 3.37 23.25 -18.71
CA GLU A 362 3.97 24.33 -17.92
C GLU A 362 3.39 24.37 -16.49
N GLU A 363 2.11 24.11 -16.30
CA GLU A 363 1.51 24.01 -14.94
C GLU A 363 2.10 22.85 -14.16
N VAL A 364 2.29 21.68 -14.80
CA VAL A 364 2.99 20.54 -14.16
C VAL A 364 4.42 20.92 -13.78
N ARG A 365 5.17 21.59 -14.68
CA ARG A 365 6.52 22.07 -14.39
C ARG A 365 6.56 23.06 -13.23
N GLN A 366 5.60 23.97 -13.16
CA GLN A 366 5.51 24.96 -12.09
C GLN A 366 5.19 24.27 -10.75
N GLU A 367 4.30 23.30 -10.75
CA GLU A 367 4.00 22.55 -9.54
C GLU A 367 5.21 21.76 -9.05
N VAL A 368 5.93 21.07 -9.93
CA VAL A 368 7.17 20.36 -9.57
C VAL A 368 8.18 21.32 -8.91
N ARG A 369 8.43 22.50 -9.51
CA ARG A 369 9.32 23.53 -8.92
C ARG A 369 8.82 23.97 -7.53
N GLN A 370 7.51 24.14 -7.37
CA GLN A 370 6.91 24.52 -6.10
C GLN A 370 7.12 23.42 -5.04
N ARG A 371 6.89 22.15 -5.39
CA ARG A 371 7.10 21.01 -4.46
C ARG A 371 8.55 20.87 -4.04
N ILE A 372 9.48 21.01 -4.99
CA ILE A 372 10.91 21.04 -4.68
C ILE A 372 11.24 22.14 -3.68
N TRP A 373 10.68 23.35 -3.89
CA TRP A 373 10.89 24.46 -2.97
C TRP A 373 10.26 24.22 -1.57
N GLU A 374 9.07 23.59 -1.51
CA GLU A 374 8.34 23.35 -0.26
C GLU A 374 8.89 22.18 0.56
N LEU A 375 9.32 21.12 -0.09
CA LEU A 375 9.66 19.84 0.54
C LEU A 375 11.15 19.49 0.46
N GLY A 376 11.86 19.98 -0.55
CA GLY A 376 13.22 19.53 -0.89
C GLY A 376 14.33 20.11 -0.02
N LYS A 377 14.08 21.14 0.76
CA LYS A 377 15.10 21.70 1.66
C LYS A 377 15.17 20.92 2.96
N GLY A 378 16.29 20.36 3.25
CA GLY A 378 16.82 19.57 4.34
C GLY A 378 16.03 19.27 5.58
#